data_63178ac2d0bd6fadaeecc556af823a4d
#
_entry.id   63178ac2d0bd6fadaeecc556af823a4d
#
_cell.length_a   1.000
_cell.length_b   1.000
_cell.length_c   1.000
_cell.angle_alpha   90.00
_cell.angle_beta   90.00
_cell.angle_gamma   90.00
#
_symmetry.space_group_name_H-M   'P 1'
#
loop_
_entity.id
_entity.type
_entity.pdbx_description
1 polymer ?
#
loop_
_entity_poly.entity_id
_entity_poly.type
_entity_poly.pdbx_seq_one_letter_code
_entity_poly.pdbx_strand_id
1 'polypeptide(L)'
;MSPLNFTHILTQAVDELSESESYKGLFHQHTDGNPLPSAKVLRDIIELARAIIFPGYFGNSTVNSRTVTYHIGVNVERLFDLLPEQILAGLCFAGDGECNCCTELQREEAALLAAKFISNLPAMRRTLATDVEAAYNGDPAAQSFGEVISCYPAIRAISNYRIAHELLKLGVPLIPRIITEMAHSETGIDIHPGAEIGGYFTIDHGTGVVIGETCIIGNNVKLYQGVTLGAKSFPLDEDGKPIKGIPRHPILEDNVIVYSNATILGRITIGQGATVGGNIWVTEDVPAGARIVQTKAKK
;
A
#
# COMPACT_ATOMS: atom_id res chain seq x y z
N MET A 1 21.01 -24.40 47.05
CA MET A 1 20.98 -24.13 45.57
C MET A 1 21.64 -22.78 45.38
N SER A 2 22.80 -22.72 44.73
CA SER A 2 23.44 -21.44 44.43
C SER A 2 22.54 -20.64 43.47
N PRO A 3 22.38 -19.33 43.64
CA PRO A 3 21.61 -18.54 42.70
C PRO A 3 22.21 -18.73 41.29
N LEU A 4 21.39 -19.14 40.34
CA LEU A 4 21.78 -19.26 38.95
C LEU A 4 22.38 -17.91 38.53
N ASN A 5 23.65 -17.92 38.13
CA ASN A 5 24.32 -16.71 37.75
C ASN A 5 23.90 -16.31 36.30
N PHE A 6 22.73 -15.71 36.17
CA PHE A 6 22.18 -15.23 34.89
C PHE A 6 23.10 -14.20 34.23
N THR A 7 23.91 -13.49 35.00
CA THR A 7 24.83 -12.46 34.52
C THR A 7 25.80 -13.02 33.48
N HIS A 8 26.39 -14.19 33.76
CA HIS A 8 27.34 -14.82 32.81
C HIS A 8 26.66 -15.17 31.47
N ILE A 9 25.42 -15.73 31.53
CA ILE A 9 24.66 -16.09 30.34
C ILE A 9 24.32 -14.83 29.51
N LEU A 10 23.88 -13.76 30.17
CA LEU A 10 23.56 -12.51 29.51
C LEU A 10 24.81 -11.84 28.93
N THR A 11 25.95 -11.83 29.65
CA THR A 11 27.20 -11.26 29.13
C THR A 11 27.67 -12.03 27.90
N GLN A 12 27.67 -13.35 27.94
CA GLN A 12 28.04 -14.17 26.78
C GLN A 12 27.14 -13.89 25.58
N ALA A 13 25.82 -13.77 25.76
CA ALA A 13 24.89 -13.42 24.69
C ALA A 13 25.16 -12.03 24.11
N VAL A 14 25.50 -11.04 24.96
CA VAL A 14 25.87 -9.70 24.50
C VAL A 14 27.17 -9.75 23.69
N ASP A 15 28.18 -10.47 24.16
CA ASP A 15 29.46 -10.59 23.46
C ASP A 15 29.26 -11.22 22.08
N GLU A 16 28.52 -12.34 21.98
CA GLU A 16 28.21 -13.02 20.71
C GLU A 16 27.39 -12.14 19.76
N LEU A 17 26.35 -11.42 20.27
CA LEU A 17 25.52 -10.51 19.49
C LEU A 17 26.29 -9.26 19.02
N SER A 18 27.36 -8.88 19.73
CA SER A 18 28.16 -7.69 19.42
C SER A 18 29.33 -7.99 18.46
N GLU A 19 29.54 -9.24 18.08
CA GLU A 19 30.53 -9.59 17.06
C GLU A 19 30.13 -9.02 15.71
N SER A 20 31.02 -8.26 15.07
CA SER A 20 30.74 -7.52 13.82
C SER A 20 30.25 -8.41 12.69
N GLU A 21 30.72 -9.65 12.58
CA GLU A 21 30.25 -10.62 11.60
C GLU A 21 28.82 -11.12 11.87
N SER A 22 28.37 -11.13 13.14
CA SER A 22 27.03 -11.61 13.51
C SER A 22 25.90 -10.70 13.01
N TYR A 23 26.15 -9.39 12.88
CA TYR A 23 25.17 -8.41 12.40
C TYR A 23 25.51 -7.78 11.04
N LYS A 24 26.55 -8.30 10.33
CA LYS A 24 26.94 -7.81 9.01
C LYS A 24 25.78 -7.82 8.01
N GLY A 25 25.44 -6.65 7.45
CA GLY A 25 24.28 -6.46 6.57
C GLY A 25 22.93 -6.36 7.28
N LEU A 26 22.89 -6.54 8.60
CA LEU A 26 21.68 -6.37 9.43
C LEU A 26 21.71 -5.09 10.27
N PHE A 27 22.86 -4.45 10.35
CA PHE A 27 23.06 -3.22 11.12
C PHE A 27 22.84 -1.99 10.22
N HIS A 28 21.96 -1.11 10.65
CA HIS A 28 21.77 0.21 10.06
C HIS A 28 22.46 1.26 10.93
N GLN A 29 23.53 1.82 10.41
CA GLN A 29 24.25 2.87 11.12
C GLN A 29 23.59 4.23 10.85
N HIS A 30 23.09 4.86 11.89
CA HIS A 30 22.68 6.26 11.80
C HIS A 30 23.90 7.16 11.73
N THR A 31 24.06 7.88 10.64
CA THR A 31 25.01 8.98 10.54
C THR A 31 24.29 10.28 10.96
N ASP A 32 24.95 11.06 11.81
CA ASP A 32 24.48 12.41 12.25
C ASP A 32 23.07 12.46 12.89
N GLY A 33 22.62 11.37 13.49
CA GLY A 33 21.37 11.34 14.24
C GLY A 33 20.08 11.32 13.38
N ASN A 34 20.18 10.98 12.10
CA ASN A 34 19.03 10.88 11.22
C ASN A 34 18.17 9.66 11.58
N PRO A 35 16.92 9.85 12.05
CA PRO A 35 16.06 8.73 12.39
C PRO A 35 15.57 8.02 11.11
N LEU A 36 15.28 6.72 11.24
CA LEU A 36 14.48 6.00 10.25
C LEU A 36 13.04 6.53 10.23
N PRO A 37 12.30 6.37 9.11
CA PRO A 37 10.87 6.67 9.09
C PRO A 37 10.14 5.96 10.23
N SER A 38 9.35 6.72 10.99
CA SER A 38 8.62 6.22 12.14
C SER A 38 7.27 5.64 11.74
N ALA A 39 7.08 4.33 11.91
CA ALA A 39 5.81 3.68 11.68
C ALA A 39 4.65 4.31 12.50
N LYS A 40 4.94 4.82 13.70
CA LYS A 40 3.94 5.52 14.52
C LYS A 40 3.51 6.85 13.86
N VAL A 41 4.47 7.67 13.46
CA VAL A 41 4.19 8.97 12.82
C VAL A 41 3.52 8.78 11.46
N LEU A 42 3.94 7.75 10.69
CA LEU A 42 3.28 7.42 9.42
C LEU A 42 1.81 7.02 9.61
N ARG A 43 1.48 6.34 10.71
CA ARG A 43 0.08 6.06 11.05
C ARG A 43 -0.72 7.35 11.30
N ASP A 44 -0.15 8.30 12.03
CA ASP A 44 -0.79 9.60 12.27
C ASP A 44 -0.97 10.39 10.96
N ILE A 45 0.01 10.36 10.06
CA ILE A 45 -0.05 10.95 8.71
C ILE A 45 -1.20 10.35 7.88
N ILE A 46 -1.33 9.02 7.89
CA ILE A 46 -2.42 8.32 7.19
C ILE A 46 -3.78 8.75 7.73
N GLU A 47 -3.94 8.81 9.07
CA GLU A 47 -5.20 9.21 9.69
C GLU A 47 -5.53 10.69 9.39
N LEU A 48 -4.54 11.59 9.37
CA LEU A 48 -4.72 12.99 8.95
C LEU A 48 -5.16 13.06 7.48
N ALA A 49 -4.47 12.36 6.59
CA ALA A 49 -4.83 12.31 5.17
C ALA A 49 -6.27 11.80 4.97
N ARG A 50 -6.67 10.74 5.68
CA ARG A 50 -8.04 10.21 5.65
C ARG A 50 -9.06 11.20 6.24
N ALA A 51 -8.73 11.91 7.31
CA ALA A 51 -9.60 12.95 7.87
C ALA A 51 -9.79 14.14 6.92
N ILE A 52 -8.77 14.47 6.12
CA ILE A 52 -8.87 15.45 5.06
C ILE A 52 -9.73 14.93 3.92
N ILE A 53 -9.50 13.71 3.46
CA ILE A 53 -10.19 13.09 2.31
C ILE A 53 -11.69 12.85 2.62
N PHE A 54 -11.99 12.33 3.80
CA PHE A 54 -13.34 11.99 4.29
C PHE A 54 -13.68 12.80 5.55
N PRO A 55 -13.94 14.11 5.43
CA PRO A 55 -14.17 14.96 6.60
C PRO A 55 -15.40 14.52 7.38
N GLY A 56 -15.24 14.41 8.69
CA GLY A 56 -16.29 14.00 9.62
C GLY A 56 -16.38 12.49 9.88
N TYR A 57 -15.71 11.64 9.09
CA TYR A 57 -15.64 10.20 9.32
C TYR A 57 -14.48 9.77 10.21
N PHE A 58 -13.39 10.54 10.17
CA PHE A 58 -12.17 10.24 10.94
C PHE A 58 -11.77 11.41 11.82
N GLY A 59 -11.12 11.10 12.95
CA GLY A 59 -10.77 12.10 13.97
C GLY A 59 -11.86 12.29 15.03
N ASN A 60 -11.58 13.14 16.02
CA ASN A 60 -12.41 13.35 17.21
C ASN A 60 -13.29 14.61 17.15
N SER A 61 -13.48 15.22 15.99
CA SER A 61 -14.20 16.50 15.87
C SER A 61 -15.57 16.34 15.23
N THR A 62 -16.56 17.05 15.77
CA THR A 62 -17.84 17.24 15.10
C THR A 62 -17.68 18.23 13.95
N VAL A 63 -17.72 17.74 12.72
CA VAL A 63 -17.61 18.55 11.51
C VAL A 63 -19.01 18.83 10.96
N ASN A 64 -19.26 20.07 10.57
CA ASN A 64 -20.48 20.49 9.88
C ASN A 64 -20.14 21.47 8.75
N SER A 65 -21.12 21.88 7.97
CA SER A 65 -20.93 22.76 6.81
C SER A 65 -20.22 24.09 7.10
N ARG A 66 -20.29 24.58 8.34
CA ARG A 66 -19.64 25.84 8.75
C ARG A 66 -18.18 25.63 9.20
N THR A 67 -17.88 24.45 9.72
CA THR A 67 -16.58 24.14 10.33
C THR A 67 -15.66 23.28 9.44
N VAL A 68 -16.18 22.69 8.36
CA VAL A 68 -15.42 21.79 7.48
C VAL A 68 -14.15 22.43 6.91
N THR A 69 -14.20 23.70 6.53
CA THR A 69 -13.03 24.44 5.99
C THR A 69 -11.93 24.55 7.03
N TYR A 70 -12.29 24.89 8.27
CA TYR A 70 -11.31 24.99 9.38
C TYR A 70 -10.76 23.60 9.73
N HIS A 71 -11.61 22.58 9.76
CA HIS A 71 -11.18 21.20 10.00
C HIS A 71 -10.15 20.73 8.96
N ILE A 72 -10.42 20.97 7.68
CA ILE A 72 -9.48 20.64 6.60
C ILE A 72 -8.19 21.44 6.75
N GLY A 73 -8.27 22.76 6.99
CA GLY A 73 -7.10 23.63 7.13
C GLY A 73 -6.16 23.18 8.24
N VAL A 74 -6.69 22.94 9.44
CA VAL A 74 -5.89 22.46 10.58
C VAL A 74 -5.24 21.09 10.30
N ASN A 75 -5.97 20.17 9.66
CA ASN A 75 -5.38 18.86 9.36
C ASN A 75 -4.34 18.92 8.23
N VAL A 76 -4.49 19.83 7.27
CA VAL A 76 -3.47 20.09 6.22
C VAL A 76 -2.21 20.65 6.85
N GLU A 77 -2.32 21.64 7.76
CA GLU A 77 -1.20 22.21 8.49
C GLU A 77 -0.45 21.12 9.28
N ARG A 78 -1.17 20.34 10.09
CA ARG A 78 -0.57 19.24 10.86
C ARG A 78 0.06 18.16 9.97
N LEU A 79 -0.54 17.87 8.83
CA LEU A 79 0.02 16.92 7.86
C LEU A 79 1.34 17.47 7.30
N PHE A 80 1.40 18.79 7.01
CA PHE A 80 2.61 19.45 6.52
C PHE A 80 3.69 19.60 7.60
N ASP A 81 3.34 19.60 8.87
CA ASP A 81 4.31 19.57 9.99
C ASP A 81 4.99 18.20 10.12
N LEU A 82 4.28 17.10 9.81
CA LEU A 82 4.78 15.74 10.04
C LEU A 82 5.43 15.10 8.81
N LEU A 83 4.85 15.32 7.63
CA LEU A 83 5.22 14.59 6.42
C LEU A 83 6.63 14.88 5.92
N PRO A 84 7.13 16.15 5.90
CA PRO A 84 8.49 16.46 5.45
C PRO A 84 9.57 15.70 6.22
N GLU A 85 9.45 15.62 7.54
CA GLU A 85 10.44 14.92 8.38
C GLU A 85 10.48 13.42 8.08
N GLN A 86 9.33 12.80 7.78
CA GLN A 86 9.30 11.39 7.38
C GLN A 86 9.86 11.19 5.97
N ILE A 87 9.55 12.07 5.02
CA ILE A 87 10.13 12.04 3.67
C ILE A 87 11.65 12.18 3.75
N LEU A 88 12.15 13.14 4.54
CA LEU A 88 13.58 13.33 4.76
C LEU A 88 14.23 12.04 5.31
N ALA A 89 13.62 11.42 6.31
CA ALA A 89 14.08 10.16 6.87
C ALA A 89 14.12 9.03 5.81
N GLY A 90 13.14 8.98 4.92
CA GLY A 90 13.12 8.04 3.79
C GLY A 90 14.23 8.30 2.77
N LEU A 91 14.45 9.56 2.41
CA LEU A 91 15.54 9.97 1.49
C LEU A 91 16.90 9.63 2.08
N CYS A 92 17.11 9.88 3.36
CA CYS A 92 18.34 9.54 4.07
C CYS A 92 18.57 8.02 4.14
N PHE A 93 17.52 7.22 4.30
CA PHE A 93 17.62 5.76 4.29
C PHE A 93 18.07 5.20 2.93
N ALA A 94 17.66 5.81 1.83
CA ALA A 94 18.00 5.36 0.47
C ALA A 94 19.41 5.80 0.02
N GLY A 95 20.03 6.74 0.71
CA GLY A 95 21.42 7.15 0.45
C GLY A 95 22.43 6.13 0.97
N ASP A 96 23.54 5.93 0.24
CA ASP A 96 24.57 4.90 0.51
C ASP A 96 25.43 5.14 1.77
N GLY A 97 24.90 5.72 2.83
CA GLY A 97 25.58 5.84 4.14
C GLY A 97 26.75 6.82 4.21
N GLU A 98 27.25 7.35 3.09
CA GLU A 98 28.30 8.36 3.03
C GLU A 98 27.76 9.81 2.92
N CYS A 99 26.44 9.96 2.90
CA CYS A 99 25.81 11.25 2.74
C CYS A 99 25.77 11.98 4.09
N ASN A 100 26.27 13.21 4.15
CA ASN A 100 25.89 14.22 5.14
C ASN A 100 24.38 14.53 4.96
N CYS A 101 23.57 13.56 5.33
CA CYS A 101 22.14 13.54 5.11
C CYS A 101 21.46 14.45 6.11
N CYS A 102 21.16 15.62 5.77
CA CYS A 102 20.32 16.64 6.36
C CYS A 102 20.84 18.02 5.96
N THR A 103 21.27 18.13 4.71
CA THR A 103 21.55 19.45 4.13
C THR A 103 20.25 20.25 4.08
N GLU A 104 20.35 21.56 4.14
CA GLU A 104 19.20 22.47 3.95
C GLU A 104 18.45 22.16 2.64
N LEU A 105 19.19 21.84 1.58
CA LEU A 105 18.63 21.46 0.28
C LEU A 105 17.73 20.20 0.35
N GLN A 106 18.12 19.18 1.12
CA GLN A 106 17.32 17.98 1.29
C GLN A 106 16.06 18.22 2.12
N ARG A 107 16.13 19.13 3.11
CA ARG A 107 14.94 19.57 3.86
C ARG A 107 13.97 20.33 2.98
N GLU A 108 14.48 21.22 2.12
CA GLU A 108 13.67 21.93 1.12
C GLU A 108 13.03 20.97 0.12
N GLU A 109 13.77 19.97 -0.36
CA GLU A 109 13.26 18.92 -1.24
C GLU A 109 12.14 18.11 -0.55
N ALA A 110 12.35 17.66 0.67
CA ALA A 110 11.35 16.93 1.44
C ALA A 110 10.07 17.76 1.67
N ALA A 111 10.22 19.04 1.99
CA ALA A 111 9.10 19.97 2.13
C ALA A 111 8.35 20.18 0.81
N LEU A 112 9.07 20.28 -0.31
CA LEU A 112 8.47 20.40 -1.64
C LEU A 112 7.69 19.14 -2.02
N LEU A 113 8.23 17.95 -1.74
CA LEU A 113 7.55 16.68 -1.99
C LEU A 113 6.28 16.55 -1.14
N ALA A 114 6.33 16.94 0.12
CA ALA A 114 5.16 16.98 0.99
C ALA A 114 4.09 17.97 0.48
N ALA A 115 4.48 19.16 0.04
CA ALA A 115 3.57 20.13 -0.54
C ALA A 115 2.91 19.60 -1.83
N LYS A 116 3.67 18.92 -2.72
CA LYS A 116 3.15 18.27 -3.93
C LYS A 116 2.15 17.17 -3.57
N PHE A 117 2.46 16.32 -2.60
CA PHE A 117 1.55 15.30 -2.11
C PHE A 117 0.23 15.92 -1.62
N ILE A 118 0.30 16.93 -0.78
CA ILE A 118 -0.89 17.63 -0.25
C ILE A 118 -1.70 18.28 -1.39
N SER A 119 -1.04 18.86 -2.38
CA SER A 119 -1.71 19.46 -3.53
C SER A 119 -2.50 18.45 -4.38
N ASN A 120 -2.16 17.16 -4.32
CA ASN A 120 -2.85 16.08 -5.02
C ASN A 120 -4.01 15.45 -4.21
N LEU A 121 -4.17 15.77 -2.92
CA LEU A 121 -5.28 15.25 -2.11
C LEU A 121 -6.67 15.52 -2.70
N PRO A 122 -6.97 16.67 -3.35
CA PRO A 122 -8.26 16.87 -4.00
C PRO A 122 -8.52 15.89 -5.16
N ALA A 123 -7.52 15.54 -5.95
CA ALA A 123 -7.64 14.53 -7.01
C ALA A 123 -7.83 13.12 -6.42
N MET A 124 -7.05 12.79 -5.41
CA MET A 124 -7.16 11.51 -4.67
C MET A 124 -8.54 11.35 -4.04
N ARG A 125 -9.11 12.41 -3.45
CA ARG A 125 -10.48 12.41 -2.91
C ARG A 125 -11.50 12.06 -3.99
N ARG A 126 -11.39 12.65 -5.19
CA ARG A 126 -12.30 12.35 -6.30
C ARG A 126 -12.23 10.88 -6.70
N THR A 127 -11.04 10.32 -6.80
CA THR A 127 -10.86 8.90 -7.13
C THR A 127 -11.40 7.99 -6.03
N LEU A 128 -11.07 8.27 -4.76
CA LEU A 128 -11.59 7.49 -3.62
C LEU A 128 -13.11 7.58 -3.48
N ALA A 129 -13.72 8.71 -3.85
CA ALA A 129 -15.18 8.83 -3.89
C ALA A 129 -15.80 7.84 -4.89
N THR A 130 -15.15 7.63 -6.04
CA THR A 130 -15.60 6.61 -7.01
C THR A 130 -15.40 5.19 -6.49
N ASP A 131 -14.34 4.92 -5.72
CA ASP A 131 -14.11 3.60 -5.10
C ASP A 131 -15.16 3.30 -4.03
N VAL A 132 -15.55 4.30 -3.23
CA VAL A 132 -16.66 4.18 -2.27
C VAL A 132 -17.98 3.91 -2.98
N GLU A 133 -18.25 4.61 -4.09
CA GLU A 133 -19.43 4.38 -4.92
C GLU A 133 -19.44 2.97 -5.51
N ALA A 134 -18.32 2.48 -6.01
CA ALA A 134 -18.18 1.12 -6.53
C ALA A 134 -18.46 0.06 -5.45
N ALA A 135 -17.95 0.26 -4.23
CA ALA A 135 -18.21 -0.63 -3.12
C ALA A 135 -19.69 -0.64 -2.71
N TYR A 136 -20.30 0.55 -2.62
CA TYR A 136 -21.72 0.69 -2.30
C TYR A 136 -22.63 0.04 -3.35
N ASN A 137 -22.37 0.31 -4.64
CA ASN A 137 -23.15 -0.25 -5.73
C ASN A 137 -22.90 -1.75 -5.95
N GLY A 138 -21.72 -2.22 -5.56
CA GLY A 138 -21.30 -3.61 -5.75
C GLY A 138 -21.71 -4.57 -4.63
N ASP A 139 -22.17 -4.07 -3.49
CA ASP A 139 -22.57 -4.88 -2.33
C ASP A 139 -24.05 -4.64 -1.99
N PRO A 140 -24.94 -5.63 -2.21
CA PRO A 140 -26.37 -5.50 -1.84
C PRO A 140 -26.61 -5.29 -0.34
N ALA A 141 -25.64 -5.59 0.53
CA ALA A 141 -25.76 -5.42 1.98
C ALA A 141 -25.41 -3.99 2.43
N ALA A 142 -24.71 -3.20 1.61
CA ALA A 142 -24.31 -1.84 1.93
C ALA A 142 -25.52 -0.90 2.00
N GLN A 143 -25.71 -0.24 3.15
CA GLN A 143 -26.88 0.64 3.36
C GLN A 143 -26.58 2.12 3.08
N SER A 144 -25.30 2.53 3.13
CA SER A 144 -24.89 3.92 2.89
C SER A 144 -23.41 4.04 2.56
N PHE A 145 -23.03 5.14 1.91
CA PHE A 145 -21.63 5.51 1.73
C PHE A 145 -20.90 5.66 3.08
N GLY A 146 -21.59 6.15 4.11
CA GLY A 146 -21.03 6.29 5.44
C GLY A 146 -20.63 4.97 6.06
N GLU A 147 -21.44 3.92 5.89
CA GLU A 147 -21.11 2.57 6.32
C GLU A 147 -19.88 2.03 5.57
N VAL A 148 -19.85 2.18 4.25
CA VAL A 148 -18.71 1.75 3.42
C VAL A 148 -17.42 2.43 3.86
N ILE A 149 -17.43 3.76 4.06
CA ILE A 149 -16.25 4.51 4.49
C ILE A 149 -15.76 4.08 5.89
N SER A 150 -16.70 3.84 6.81
CA SER A 150 -16.38 3.61 8.22
C SER A 150 -16.02 2.16 8.53
N CYS A 151 -16.64 1.20 7.82
CA CYS A 151 -16.63 -0.22 8.21
C CYS A 151 -15.85 -1.12 7.26
N TYR A 152 -15.72 -0.78 5.96
CA TYR A 152 -15.15 -1.71 4.99
C TYR A 152 -13.61 -1.73 5.03
N PRO A 153 -12.98 -2.88 5.35
CA PRO A 153 -11.52 -3.01 5.35
C PRO A 153 -10.89 -2.67 3.99
N ALA A 154 -11.61 -2.98 2.91
CA ALA A 154 -11.16 -2.68 1.55
C ALA A 154 -10.95 -1.18 1.33
N ILE A 155 -11.84 -0.30 1.83
CA ILE A 155 -11.66 1.16 1.71
C ILE A 155 -10.44 1.63 2.48
N ARG A 156 -10.14 1.00 3.63
CA ARG A 156 -8.89 1.28 4.36
C ARG A 156 -7.66 0.89 3.53
N ALA A 157 -7.64 -0.31 2.98
CA ALA A 157 -6.53 -0.79 2.15
C ALA A 157 -6.34 0.06 0.88
N ILE A 158 -7.42 0.38 0.17
CA ILE A 158 -7.40 1.20 -1.05
C ILE A 158 -6.96 2.64 -0.71
N SER A 159 -7.43 3.23 0.40
CA SER A 159 -6.99 4.57 0.83
C SER A 159 -5.49 4.61 1.10
N ASN A 160 -4.97 3.64 1.86
CA ASN A 160 -3.54 3.53 2.14
C ASN A 160 -2.72 3.31 0.86
N TYR A 161 -3.21 2.43 -0.03
CA TYR A 161 -2.58 2.21 -1.33
C TYR A 161 -2.49 3.51 -2.15
N ARG A 162 -3.58 4.28 -2.29
CA ARG A 162 -3.57 5.52 -3.08
C ARG A 162 -2.64 6.58 -2.48
N ILE A 163 -2.58 6.69 -1.15
CA ILE A 163 -1.62 7.55 -0.43
C ILE A 163 -0.17 7.09 -0.73
N ALA A 164 0.10 5.80 -0.61
CA ALA A 164 1.41 5.23 -0.84
C ALA A 164 1.85 5.34 -2.31
N HIS A 165 0.93 5.07 -3.25
CA HIS A 165 1.17 5.18 -4.68
C HIS A 165 1.55 6.61 -5.09
N GLU A 166 0.85 7.62 -4.55
CA GLU A 166 1.18 9.01 -4.84
C GLU A 166 2.57 9.40 -4.30
N LEU A 167 2.92 8.97 -3.09
CA LEU A 167 4.27 9.18 -2.55
C LEU A 167 5.35 8.45 -3.39
N LEU A 168 5.05 7.24 -3.86
CA LEU A 168 5.95 6.50 -4.75
C LEU A 168 6.17 7.24 -6.08
N LYS A 169 5.11 7.77 -6.69
CA LYS A 169 5.19 8.59 -7.93
C LYS A 169 6.01 9.85 -7.74
N LEU A 170 6.01 10.41 -6.54
CA LEU A 170 6.85 11.55 -6.18
C LEU A 170 8.31 11.15 -5.91
N GLY A 171 8.65 9.85 -5.99
CA GLY A 171 10.01 9.36 -5.78
C GLY A 171 10.39 9.18 -4.31
N VAL A 172 9.43 9.21 -3.39
CA VAL A 172 9.69 8.99 -1.96
C VAL A 172 10.04 7.52 -1.71
N PRO A 173 11.23 7.21 -1.18
CA PRO A 173 11.63 5.82 -0.96
C PRO A 173 11.07 5.28 0.36
N LEU A 174 11.00 3.95 0.50
CA LEU A 174 10.65 3.18 1.68
C LEU A 174 9.24 3.43 2.24
N ILE A 175 8.87 4.68 2.48
CA ILE A 175 7.59 5.09 3.10
C ILE A 175 6.38 4.50 2.38
N PRO A 176 6.27 4.51 1.04
CA PRO A 176 5.14 3.89 0.34
C PRO A 176 4.94 2.42 0.72
N ARG A 177 6.04 1.68 0.82
CA ARG A 177 5.98 0.26 1.21
C ARG A 177 5.55 0.08 2.67
N ILE A 178 6.07 0.89 3.59
CA ILE A 178 5.65 0.85 4.99
C ILE A 178 4.14 1.10 5.10
N ILE A 179 3.60 2.07 4.37
CA ILE A 179 2.16 2.41 4.40
C ILE A 179 1.29 1.25 3.91
N THR A 180 1.68 0.59 2.81
CA THR A 180 0.90 -0.55 2.30
C THR A 180 1.00 -1.77 3.19
N GLU A 181 2.15 -2.04 3.81
CA GLU A 181 2.31 -3.14 4.79
C GLU A 181 1.50 -2.90 6.07
N MET A 182 1.30 -1.64 6.49
CA MET A 182 0.38 -1.35 7.59
C MET A 182 -1.05 -1.77 7.24
N ALA A 183 -1.52 -1.44 6.04
CA ALA A 183 -2.85 -1.84 5.57
C ALA A 183 -2.96 -3.36 5.44
N HIS A 184 -1.94 -4.01 4.87
CA HIS A 184 -1.86 -5.47 4.77
C HIS A 184 -1.99 -6.15 6.14
N SER A 185 -1.21 -5.71 7.12
CA SER A 185 -1.26 -6.24 8.50
C SER A 185 -2.63 -6.05 9.16
N GLU A 186 -3.33 -4.97 8.85
CA GLU A 186 -4.61 -4.63 9.47
C GLU A 186 -5.81 -5.29 8.78
N THR A 187 -5.76 -5.46 7.45
CA THR A 187 -6.91 -5.88 6.64
C THR A 187 -6.75 -7.25 5.98
N GLY A 188 -5.53 -7.78 5.92
CA GLY A 188 -5.22 -8.96 5.12
C GLY A 188 -5.25 -8.73 3.61
N ILE A 189 -5.23 -7.46 3.15
CA ILE A 189 -5.23 -7.07 1.74
C ILE A 189 -3.86 -6.49 1.41
N ASP A 190 -3.10 -7.19 0.58
CA ASP A 190 -1.76 -6.78 0.12
C ASP A 190 -1.83 -6.12 -1.24
N ILE A 191 -1.65 -4.79 -1.29
CA ILE A 191 -1.56 -4.02 -2.54
C ILE A 191 -0.19 -3.36 -2.59
N HIS A 192 0.65 -3.78 -3.55
CA HIS A 192 1.95 -3.13 -3.72
C HIS A 192 1.78 -1.68 -4.20
N PRO A 193 2.51 -0.70 -3.64
CA PRO A 193 2.33 0.72 -4.01
C PRO A 193 2.69 1.03 -5.46
N GLY A 194 3.44 0.16 -6.14
CA GLY A 194 3.78 0.28 -7.56
C GLY A 194 2.68 -0.16 -8.53
N ALA A 195 1.64 -0.84 -8.06
CA ALA A 195 0.52 -1.20 -8.93
C ALA A 195 -0.19 0.04 -9.46
N GLU A 196 -0.63 0.01 -10.72
CA GLU A 196 -1.44 1.07 -11.33
C GLU A 196 -2.91 0.66 -11.29
N ILE A 197 -3.75 1.40 -10.56
CA ILE A 197 -5.16 1.06 -10.37
C ILE A 197 -6.04 2.26 -10.74
N GLY A 198 -6.93 2.06 -11.70
CA GLY A 198 -7.92 3.04 -12.14
C GLY A 198 -8.93 3.44 -11.07
N GLY A 199 -9.93 4.22 -11.44
CA GLY A 199 -11.02 4.62 -10.54
C GLY A 199 -12.17 3.61 -10.52
N TYR A 200 -13.11 3.82 -9.59
CA TYR A 200 -14.27 2.93 -9.40
C TYR A 200 -13.85 1.48 -9.11
N PHE A 201 -12.74 1.33 -8.40
CA PHE A 201 -12.16 0.04 -8.03
C PHE A 201 -12.73 -0.44 -6.69
N THR A 202 -13.10 -1.70 -6.60
CA THR A 202 -13.57 -2.27 -5.34
C THR A 202 -13.05 -3.68 -5.08
N ILE A 203 -12.85 -3.98 -3.80
CA ILE A 203 -12.55 -5.31 -3.28
C ILE A 203 -13.66 -5.69 -2.32
N ASP A 204 -14.31 -6.83 -2.57
CA ASP A 204 -15.36 -7.35 -1.73
C ASP A 204 -14.79 -8.37 -0.72
N HIS A 205 -15.11 -8.22 0.57
CA HIS A 205 -14.49 -8.88 1.73
C HIS A 205 -12.98 -8.62 1.85
N GLY A 206 -12.19 -9.09 0.93
CA GLY A 206 -10.80 -8.71 0.67
C GLY A 206 -9.72 -9.56 1.32
N THR A 207 -9.97 -10.26 2.41
CA THR A 207 -8.94 -11.07 3.08
C THR A 207 -8.20 -11.99 2.11
N GLY A 208 -6.87 -11.90 2.08
CA GLY A 208 -6.02 -12.72 1.22
C GLY A 208 -5.91 -12.23 -0.23
N VAL A 209 -6.39 -11.04 -0.56
CA VAL A 209 -6.12 -10.41 -1.87
C VAL A 209 -4.65 -9.99 -1.93
N VAL A 210 -3.99 -10.31 -3.06
CA VAL A 210 -2.62 -9.90 -3.36
C VAL A 210 -2.57 -9.24 -4.73
N ILE A 211 -2.10 -7.99 -4.79
CA ILE A 211 -1.89 -7.22 -6.03
C ILE A 211 -0.41 -6.84 -6.14
N GLY A 212 0.28 -7.48 -7.10
CA GLY A 212 1.72 -7.34 -7.27
C GLY A 212 2.14 -6.00 -7.90
N GLU A 213 3.41 -5.67 -7.74
CA GLU A 213 4.06 -4.38 -8.08
C GLU A 213 3.72 -3.83 -9.47
N THR A 214 3.76 -4.68 -10.50
CA THR A 214 3.60 -4.24 -11.89
C THR A 214 2.23 -4.57 -12.47
N CYS A 215 1.23 -4.81 -11.60
CA CYS A 215 -0.17 -4.92 -12.04
C CYS A 215 -0.64 -3.60 -12.66
N ILE A 216 -1.42 -3.72 -13.73
CA ILE A 216 -2.17 -2.62 -14.32
C ILE A 216 -3.64 -3.01 -14.24
N ILE A 217 -4.44 -2.22 -13.55
CA ILE A 217 -5.87 -2.47 -13.32
C ILE A 217 -6.65 -1.26 -13.83
N GLY A 218 -7.54 -1.49 -14.78
CA GLY A 218 -8.38 -0.47 -15.39
C GLY A 218 -9.46 0.07 -14.44
N ASN A 219 -10.45 0.74 -15.01
CA ASN A 219 -11.57 1.31 -14.26
C ASN A 219 -12.67 0.27 -14.04
N ASN A 220 -13.46 0.44 -12.97
CA ASN A 220 -14.62 -0.41 -12.66
C ASN A 220 -14.26 -1.91 -12.57
N VAL A 221 -13.12 -2.21 -11.95
CA VAL A 221 -12.69 -3.59 -11.70
C VAL A 221 -13.14 -4.00 -10.31
N LYS A 222 -13.73 -5.19 -10.19
CA LYS A 222 -14.15 -5.79 -8.93
C LYS A 222 -13.36 -7.07 -8.64
N LEU A 223 -12.73 -7.12 -7.48
CA LEU A 223 -12.05 -8.31 -6.95
C LEU A 223 -12.79 -8.84 -5.72
N TYR A 224 -12.76 -10.14 -5.51
CA TYR A 224 -13.25 -10.79 -4.30
C TYR A 224 -12.08 -11.30 -3.45
N GLN A 225 -12.38 -11.74 -2.22
CA GLN A 225 -11.38 -12.25 -1.29
C GLN A 225 -10.52 -13.37 -1.89
N GLY A 226 -9.27 -13.43 -1.46
CA GLY A 226 -8.31 -14.47 -1.86
C GLY A 226 -7.82 -14.39 -3.31
N VAL A 227 -8.17 -13.34 -4.06
CA VAL A 227 -7.67 -13.14 -5.42
C VAL A 227 -6.18 -12.82 -5.39
N THR A 228 -5.40 -13.54 -6.20
CA THR A 228 -3.97 -13.28 -6.36
C THR A 228 -3.67 -12.82 -7.78
N LEU A 229 -3.11 -11.61 -7.91
CA LEU A 229 -2.55 -11.05 -9.15
C LEU A 229 -1.03 -11.07 -9.01
N GLY A 230 -0.41 -12.19 -9.38
CA GLY A 230 0.98 -12.51 -9.08
C GLY A 230 1.88 -12.69 -10.31
N ALA A 231 3.18 -12.86 -10.06
CA ALA A 231 4.13 -13.28 -11.08
C ALA A 231 4.09 -14.82 -11.26
N LYS A 232 4.24 -15.28 -12.51
CA LYS A 232 4.31 -16.73 -12.81
C LYS A 232 5.71 -17.30 -12.56
N SER A 233 6.74 -16.51 -12.87
CA SER A 233 8.14 -16.88 -12.71
C SER A 233 8.99 -15.63 -12.62
N PHE A 234 10.22 -15.78 -12.14
CA PHE A 234 11.21 -14.73 -12.07
C PHE A 234 12.38 -15.08 -12.97
N PRO A 235 12.69 -14.30 -14.02
CA PRO A 235 13.96 -14.42 -14.73
C PRO A 235 15.10 -14.18 -13.75
N LEU A 236 16.14 -15.00 -13.86
CA LEU A 236 17.33 -14.92 -13.01
C LEU A 236 18.46 -14.26 -13.80
N ASP A 237 19.30 -13.49 -13.11
CA ASP A 237 20.55 -12.98 -13.62
C ASP A 237 21.63 -14.07 -13.65
N GLU A 238 22.88 -13.70 -14.05
CA GLU A 238 24.02 -14.61 -14.13
C GLU A 238 24.42 -15.19 -12.76
N ASP A 239 24.06 -14.50 -11.66
CA ASP A 239 24.29 -14.94 -10.29
C ASP A 239 23.15 -15.80 -9.72
N GLY A 240 22.11 -16.10 -10.50
CA GLY A 240 20.94 -16.84 -10.07
C GLY A 240 19.96 -16.03 -9.19
N LYS A 241 20.05 -14.69 -9.20
CA LYS A 241 19.17 -13.80 -8.45
C LYS A 241 18.03 -13.29 -9.33
N PRO A 242 16.82 -13.06 -8.78
CA PRO A 242 15.71 -12.50 -9.53
C PRO A 242 16.03 -11.11 -10.11
N ILE A 243 15.82 -10.92 -11.42
CA ILE A 243 15.93 -9.62 -12.06
C ILE A 243 14.79 -8.74 -11.56
N LYS A 244 15.16 -7.59 -10.97
CA LYS A 244 14.18 -6.64 -10.38
C LYS A 244 13.68 -5.64 -11.43
N GLY A 245 12.53 -5.00 -11.14
CA GLY A 245 12.00 -3.87 -11.92
C GLY A 245 11.36 -4.22 -13.26
N ILE A 246 11.24 -5.49 -13.64
CA ILE A 246 10.61 -5.90 -14.88
C ILE A 246 9.11 -6.14 -14.71
N PRO A 247 8.26 -5.82 -15.73
CA PRO A 247 6.84 -6.15 -15.73
C PRO A 247 6.63 -7.67 -15.68
N ARG A 248 5.92 -8.14 -14.63
CA ARG A 248 5.73 -9.57 -14.37
C ARG A 248 4.33 -9.94 -13.85
N HIS A 249 3.48 -8.94 -13.58
CA HIS A 249 2.15 -9.12 -13.02
C HIS A 249 1.06 -8.85 -14.06
N PRO A 250 -0.18 -9.35 -13.85
CA PRO A 250 -1.27 -9.24 -14.81
C PRO A 250 -1.71 -7.81 -15.13
N ILE A 251 -2.35 -7.68 -16.31
CA ILE A 251 -3.12 -6.51 -16.73
C ILE A 251 -4.60 -6.91 -16.70
N LEU A 252 -5.42 -6.16 -15.98
CA LEU A 252 -6.86 -6.25 -15.99
C LEU A 252 -7.41 -5.00 -16.68
N GLU A 253 -8.12 -5.18 -17.78
CA GLU A 253 -8.77 -4.07 -18.48
C GLU A 253 -10.05 -3.60 -17.74
N ASP A 254 -10.73 -2.58 -18.27
CA ASP A 254 -11.92 -2.01 -17.64
C ASP A 254 -13.06 -3.05 -17.49
N ASN A 255 -13.86 -2.89 -16.43
CA ASN A 255 -15.05 -3.69 -16.14
C ASN A 255 -14.79 -5.19 -15.91
N VAL A 256 -13.56 -5.60 -15.56
CA VAL A 256 -13.22 -6.98 -15.21
C VAL A 256 -13.74 -7.34 -13.84
N ILE A 257 -14.28 -8.56 -13.68
CA ILE A 257 -14.69 -9.13 -12.40
C ILE A 257 -13.89 -10.40 -12.13
N VAL A 258 -13.22 -10.46 -10.97
CA VAL A 258 -12.46 -11.64 -10.53
C VAL A 258 -13.05 -12.16 -9.24
N TYR A 259 -13.63 -13.35 -9.30
CA TYR A 259 -14.27 -13.99 -8.14
C TYR A 259 -13.26 -14.65 -7.20
N SER A 260 -13.74 -15.01 -6.02
CA SER A 260 -12.97 -15.46 -4.86
C SER A 260 -11.95 -16.54 -5.16
N ASN A 261 -10.75 -16.41 -4.57
CA ASN A 261 -9.63 -17.34 -4.65
C ASN A 261 -9.15 -17.65 -6.08
N ALA A 262 -9.48 -16.81 -7.06
CA ALA A 262 -8.89 -16.95 -8.39
C ALA A 262 -7.43 -16.48 -8.33
N THR A 263 -6.55 -17.24 -9.02
CA THR A 263 -5.11 -16.96 -9.10
C THR A 263 -4.74 -16.63 -10.54
N ILE A 264 -4.31 -15.40 -10.82
CA ILE A 264 -3.92 -14.92 -12.15
C ILE A 264 -2.44 -14.61 -12.11
N LEU A 265 -1.64 -15.31 -12.90
CA LEU A 265 -0.18 -15.24 -12.85
C LEU A 265 0.46 -14.90 -14.18
N GLY A 266 1.46 -14.04 -14.10
CA GLY A 266 2.30 -13.66 -15.24
C GLY A 266 1.84 -12.35 -15.88
N ARG A 267 2.61 -11.89 -16.87
CA ARG A 267 2.28 -10.67 -17.63
C ARG A 267 1.27 -11.00 -18.73
N ILE A 268 0.06 -11.35 -18.32
CA ILE A 268 -1.09 -11.67 -19.16
C ILE A 268 -2.16 -10.59 -19.05
N THR A 269 -3.03 -10.53 -20.04
CA THR A 269 -4.13 -9.56 -20.09
C THR A 269 -5.47 -10.26 -19.89
N ILE A 270 -6.25 -9.77 -18.93
CA ILE A 270 -7.66 -10.10 -18.77
C ILE A 270 -8.45 -8.99 -19.45
N GLY A 271 -9.04 -9.32 -20.60
CA GLY A 271 -9.69 -8.34 -21.50
C GLY A 271 -10.93 -7.69 -20.91
N GLN A 272 -11.28 -6.53 -21.44
CA GLN A 272 -12.36 -5.68 -20.97
C GLN A 272 -13.68 -6.44 -20.77
N GLY A 273 -14.30 -6.27 -19.61
CA GLY A 273 -15.58 -6.90 -19.27
C GLY A 273 -15.53 -8.41 -19.06
N ALA A 274 -14.33 -8.99 -19.06
CA ALA A 274 -14.17 -10.43 -18.79
C ALA A 274 -14.50 -10.76 -17.34
N THR A 275 -14.96 -11.98 -17.12
CA THR A 275 -15.26 -12.52 -15.79
C THR A 275 -14.42 -13.76 -15.53
N VAL A 276 -13.63 -13.75 -14.46
CA VAL A 276 -12.89 -14.92 -13.96
C VAL A 276 -13.62 -15.48 -12.75
N GLY A 277 -14.11 -16.72 -12.85
CA GLY A 277 -14.82 -17.42 -11.78
C GLY A 277 -13.91 -17.77 -10.60
N GLY A 278 -14.53 -18.15 -9.49
CA GLY A 278 -13.81 -18.50 -8.28
C GLY A 278 -12.98 -19.77 -8.37
N ASN A 279 -11.86 -19.82 -7.62
CA ASN A 279 -10.93 -20.95 -7.55
C ASN A 279 -10.36 -21.39 -8.92
N ILE A 280 -10.13 -20.44 -9.82
CA ILE A 280 -9.55 -20.68 -11.13
C ILE A 280 -8.10 -20.20 -11.18
N TRP A 281 -7.27 -21.00 -11.85
CA TRP A 281 -5.88 -20.68 -12.12
C TRP A 281 -5.72 -20.21 -13.57
N VAL A 282 -5.30 -18.96 -13.79
CA VAL A 282 -5.17 -18.34 -15.11
C VAL A 282 -3.72 -17.95 -15.37
N THR A 283 -3.16 -18.41 -16.48
CA THR A 283 -1.77 -18.11 -16.89
C THR A 283 -1.65 -17.73 -18.36
N GLU A 284 -2.78 -17.47 -19.02
CA GLU A 284 -2.88 -17.09 -20.43
C GLU A 284 -3.88 -15.94 -20.58
N ASP A 285 -3.75 -15.18 -21.66
CA ASP A 285 -4.65 -14.06 -21.93
C ASP A 285 -6.11 -14.51 -22.02
N VAL A 286 -6.99 -13.65 -21.50
CA VAL A 286 -8.45 -13.85 -21.52
C VAL A 286 -9.07 -12.81 -22.43
N PRO A 287 -9.78 -13.19 -23.50
CA PRO A 287 -10.40 -12.24 -24.41
C PRO A 287 -11.45 -11.35 -23.72
N ALA A 288 -11.66 -10.15 -24.29
CA ALA A 288 -12.69 -9.23 -23.81
C ALA A 288 -14.08 -9.89 -23.82
N GLY A 289 -14.86 -9.66 -22.74
CA GLY A 289 -16.20 -10.20 -22.55
C GLY A 289 -16.24 -11.72 -22.26
N ALA A 290 -15.11 -12.40 -22.23
CA ALA A 290 -15.06 -13.83 -21.96
C ALA A 290 -15.45 -14.15 -20.52
N ARG A 291 -16.05 -15.32 -20.32
CA ARG A 291 -16.41 -15.83 -19.00
C ARG A 291 -15.73 -17.16 -18.74
N ILE A 292 -14.72 -17.16 -17.90
CA ILE A 292 -14.02 -18.36 -17.46
C ILE A 292 -14.66 -18.86 -16.16
N VAL A 293 -15.23 -20.05 -16.19
CA VAL A 293 -15.85 -20.69 -15.03
C VAL A 293 -15.38 -22.14 -14.91
N GLN A 294 -15.43 -22.69 -13.71
CA GLN A 294 -15.14 -24.11 -13.51
C GLN A 294 -16.07 -24.97 -14.37
N THR A 295 -15.50 -25.91 -15.11
CA THR A 295 -16.30 -26.92 -15.81
C THR A 295 -16.79 -27.96 -14.80
N LYS A 296 -18.09 -28.35 -14.88
CA LYS A 296 -18.60 -29.46 -14.08
C LYS A 296 -17.77 -30.71 -14.37
N ALA A 297 -17.35 -31.43 -13.33
CA ALA A 297 -16.72 -32.72 -13.51
C ALA A 297 -17.66 -33.62 -14.37
N LYS A 298 -17.16 -34.13 -15.48
CA LYS A 298 -17.87 -35.16 -16.22
C LYS A 298 -17.93 -36.40 -15.32
N LYS A 299 -19.16 -36.84 -14.98
CA LYS A 299 -19.37 -38.13 -14.31
C LYS A 299 -18.97 -39.28 -15.19
#